data_054a02dcdea2d19e160249cec6bba8db
#
_entry.id   054a02dcdea2d19e160249cec6bba8db
#
_cell.length_a   1.000
_cell.length_b   1.000
_cell.length_c   1.000
_cell.angle_alpha   90.00
_cell.angle_beta   90.00
_cell.angle_gamma   90.00
#
_symmetry.space_group_name_H-M   'P 1'
#
loop_
_entity.id
_entity.type
_entity.pdbx_description
1 polymer ?
#
loop_
_entity_poly.entity_id
_entity_poly.type
_entity_poly.pdbx_seq_one_letter_code
_entity_poly.pdbx_strand_id
1 'polypeptide(L)'
;MNKKNAVPASISPSKSIEPPPATVTICLAEPSDLDALVAVENTCFKHDRLSRRRIKHWLGASNGIFCVAKLNGEVAGYGLVLLHKGTRHARLYSLALLPACRGKGVAKQLLIALEVAAADKGRLFMRLEVAKHNDAAIGLYEQLGYRTFGEYSEYYEDAEDALRMQKRIRYPRESHQVLPAPWYRQTTEFTCGPASLMMAMAGLDAAILPSRSTELDIWREATTIFMTSGHGGCHPIGLALAAHKRGFATACYISTDEPLFVGGVRVEHKKALIADVDADFKSKALKAGLNIHYSALDACALKKFVAQGDAVLVLISTYRLDNKKTPHWVLITAVDERCLYVHDPDLDEEEQSALDCQHVPIALDDFEKMSSYGRDKLRAALVVHKPVVHNSTVKQL
;
A
#
# COMPACT_ATOMS: atom_id res chain seq x y z
N MET A 1 -19.60 85.90 -36.80
CA MET A 1 -20.76 85.40 -36.01
C MET A 1 -21.01 83.98 -36.43
N ASN A 2 -20.65 83.00 -35.62
CA ASN A 2 -21.31 81.69 -35.56
C ASN A 2 -20.68 80.89 -34.42
N LYS A 3 -21.46 80.67 -33.38
CA LYS A 3 -21.10 79.86 -32.20
C LYS A 3 -21.15 78.39 -32.60
N LYS A 4 -20.05 77.62 -32.41
CA LYS A 4 -20.03 76.16 -32.49
C LYS A 4 -20.39 75.58 -31.11
N ASN A 5 -21.49 74.86 -31.05
CA ASN A 5 -21.91 74.04 -29.92
C ASN A 5 -20.97 72.84 -29.75
N ALA A 6 -20.37 72.67 -28.62
CA ALA A 6 -19.64 71.50 -28.22
C ALA A 6 -20.63 70.44 -27.68
N VAL A 7 -20.54 69.20 -28.20
CA VAL A 7 -21.25 68.02 -27.72
C VAL A 7 -20.48 67.46 -26.55
N PRO A 8 -21.08 67.07 -25.41
CA PRO A 8 -20.39 66.44 -24.30
C PRO A 8 -20.01 65.02 -24.62
N ALA A 9 -18.79 64.62 -24.22
CA ALA A 9 -18.21 63.29 -24.37
C ALA A 9 -19.05 62.27 -23.57
N SER A 10 -19.39 61.14 -24.24
CA SER A 10 -20.06 59.99 -23.67
C SER A 10 -19.15 59.33 -22.64
N ILE A 11 -19.61 59.19 -21.41
CA ILE A 11 -18.95 58.40 -20.33
C ILE A 11 -19.10 56.93 -20.68
N SER A 12 -17.99 56.22 -20.95
CA SER A 12 -17.93 54.78 -21.12
C SER A 12 -18.33 54.08 -19.82
N PRO A 13 -19.11 52.98 -19.87
CA PRO A 13 -19.46 52.26 -18.65
C PRO A 13 -18.20 51.63 -18.04
N SER A 14 -18.03 51.82 -16.75
CA SER A 14 -17.00 51.23 -15.93
C SER A 14 -17.01 49.71 -16.09
N LYS A 15 -15.88 49.09 -16.49
CA LYS A 15 -15.70 47.65 -16.42
C LYS A 15 -15.99 47.19 -14.99
N SER A 16 -17.02 46.37 -14.84
CA SER A 16 -17.26 45.62 -13.61
C SER A 16 -16.00 44.78 -13.30
N ILE A 17 -15.34 45.11 -12.20
CA ILE A 17 -14.23 44.29 -11.67
C ILE A 17 -14.87 42.97 -11.26
N GLU A 18 -14.60 41.89 -12.01
CA GLU A 18 -14.96 40.55 -11.55
C GLU A 18 -14.29 40.30 -10.21
N PRO A 19 -15.04 39.81 -9.20
CA PRO A 19 -14.43 39.50 -7.91
C PRO A 19 -13.32 38.45 -8.11
N PRO A 20 -12.22 38.54 -7.36
CA PRO A 20 -11.12 37.59 -7.45
C PRO A 20 -11.67 36.16 -7.26
N PRO A 21 -11.11 35.15 -7.92
CA PRO A 21 -11.56 33.78 -7.81
C PRO A 21 -11.54 33.35 -6.33
N ALA A 22 -12.65 32.75 -5.88
CA ALA A 22 -12.84 32.36 -4.49
C ALA A 22 -11.72 31.38 -4.07
N THR A 23 -10.90 31.78 -3.11
CA THR A 23 -9.77 30.97 -2.63
C THR A 23 -10.27 29.93 -1.62
N VAL A 24 -10.08 28.65 -1.93
CA VAL A 24 -10.37 27.55 -1.01
C VAL A 24 -9.08 27.19 -0.27
N THR A 25 -9.14 27.18 1.06
CA THR A 25 -8.03 26.74 1.92
C THR A 25 -8.49 25.56 2.76
N ILE A 26 -7.69 24.48 2.79
CA ILE A 26 -7.91 23.32 3.66
C ILE A 26 -6.89 23.38 4.79
N CYS A 27 -7.36 23.35 6.04
CA CYS A 27 -6.49 23.34 7.23
C CYS A 27 -7.09 22.48 8.35
N LEU A 28 -6.29 22.21 9.39
CA LEU A 28 -6.80 21.59 10.61
C LEU A 28 -7.81 22.53 11.27
N ALA A 29 -8.88 21.96 11.80
CA ALA A 29 -9.89 22.71 12.55
C ALA A 29 -9.33 23.17 13.89
N GLU A 30 -9.65 24.40 14.27
CA GLU A 30 -9.25 25.02 15.52
C GLU A 30 -10.44 25.18 16.47
N PRO A 31 -10.23 25.33 17.80
CA PRO A 31 -11.31 25.57 18.76
C PRO A 31 -12.18 26.77 18.39
N SER A 32 -11.64 27.80 17.74
CA SER A 32 -12.33 28.98 17.21
C SER A 32 -13.35 28.65 16.10
N ASP A 33 -13.19 27.52 15.38
CA ASP A 33 -14.10 27.09 14.32
C ASP A 33 -15.39 26.42 14.86
N LEU A 34 -15.51 26.19 16.20
CA LEU A 34 -16.58 25.37 16.81
C LEU A 34 -18.00 25.83 16.40
N ASP A 35 -18.29 27.10 16.44
CA ASP A 35 -19.63 27.62 16.14
C ASP A 35 -19.96 27.48 14.65
N ALA A 36 -19.00 27.74 13.79
CA ALA A 36 -19.14 27.57 12.36
C ALA A 36 -19.31 26.08 11.97
N LEU A 37 -18.56 25.16 12.62
CA LEU A 37 -18.72 23.72 12.43
C LEU A 37 -20.12 23.23 12.81
N VAL A 38 -20.68 23.72 13.95
CA VAL A 38 -22.05 23.40 14.37
C VAL A 38 -23.07 23.92 13.35
N ALA A 39 -22.85 25.11 12.80
CA ALA A 39 -23.73 25.67 11.78
C ALA A 39 -23.70 24.86 10.48
N VAL A 40 -22.51 24.43 10.01
CA VAL A 40 -22.35 23.53 8.84
C VAL A 40 -23.06 22.21 9.08
N GLU A 41 -22.86 21.59 10.25
CA GLU A 41 -23.50 20.33 10.64
C GLU A 41 -25.03 20.42 10.57
N ASN A 42 -25.61 21.43 11.22
CA ASN A 42 -27.06 21.64 11.24
C ASN A 42 -27.65 21.94 9.86
N THR A 43 -26.85 22.52 8.96
CA THR A 43 -27.27 22.82 7.58
C THR A 43 -27.21 21.60 6.69
N CYS A 44 -26.20 20.72 6.89
CA CYS A 44 -25.93 19.60 5.98
C CYS A 44 -26.68 18.32 6.34
N PHE A 45 -26.96 18.09 7.62
CA PHE A 45 -27.59 16.84 8.09
C PHE A 45 -28.92 17.08 8.77
N LYS A 46 -29.88 16.18 8.54
CA LYS A 46 -31.19 16.14 9.24
C LYS A 46 -31.15 15.14 10.37
N HIS A 47 -30.52 13.97 10.14
CA HIS A 47 -30.36 12.85 11.05
C HIS A 47 -28.87 12.62 11.33
N ASP A 48 -28.54 11.78 12.31
CA ASP A 48 -27.16 11.36 12.66
C ASP A 48 -26.18 12.52 12.93
N ARG A 49 -26.70 13.67 13.41
CA ARG A 49 -25.91 14.88 13.61
C ARG A 49 -24.91 14.76 14.76
N LEU A 50 -23.71 15.28 14.52
CA LEU A 50 -22.73 15.51 15.57
C LEU A 50 -23.22 16.63 16.52
N SER A 51 -23.43 16.31 17.79
CA SER A 51 -23.73 17.34 18.78
C SER A 51 -22.56 18.30 18.99
N ARG A 52 -22.83 19.55 19.40
CA ARG A 52 -21.80 20.53 19.76
C ARG A 52 -20.76 19.97 20.74
N ARG A 53 -21.18 19.10 21.70
CA ARG A 53 -20.28 18.43 22.64
C ARG A 53 -19.33 17.47 21.93
N ARG A 54 -19.81 16.71 20.94
CA ARG A 54 -19.00 15.80 20.14
C ARG A 54 -18.01 16.53 19.24
N ILE A 55 -18.44 17.61 18.56
CA ILE A 55 -17.55 18.46 17.75
C ILE A 55 -16.43 19.02 18.63
N LYS A 56 -16.76 19.62 19.80
CA LYS A 56 -15.77 20.12 20.76
C LYS A 56 -14.80 19.05 21.24
N HIS A 57 -15.28 17.80 21.47
CA HIS A 57 -14.42 16.67 21.83
C HIS A 57 -13.40 16.37 20.72
N TRP A 58 -13.85 16.28 19.47
CA TRP A 58 -12.99 15.92 18.36
C TRP A 58 -11.98 17.02 17.97
N LEU A 59 -12.26 18.28 18.24
CA LEU A 59 -11.30 19.38 18.08
C LEU A 59 -10.04 19.21 18.97
N GLY A 60 -10.17 18.54 20.11
CA GLY A 60 -9.06 18.29 21.03
C GLY A 60 -8.55 16.85 21.06
N ALA A 61 -9.16 15.93 20.32
CA ALA A 61 -8.85 14.51 20.41
C ALA A 61 -7.61 14.12 19.61
N SER A 62 -6.63 13.47 20.25
CA SER A 62 -5.39 13.00 19.60
C SER A 62 -5.60 11.86 18.60
N ASN A 63 -6.71 11.12 18.69
CA ASN A 63 -7.10 10.03 17.83
C ASN A 63 -8.12 10.45 16.75
N GLY A 64 -8.29 11.76 16.50
CA GLY A 64 -9.05 12.33 15.42
C GLY A 64 -8.19 13.17 14.49
N ILE A 65 -8.64 13.33 13.25
CA ILE A 65 -8.16 14.33 12.29
C ILE A 65 -9.38 15.12 11.88
N PHE A 66 -9.41 16.37 12.25
CA PHE A 66 -10.51 17.26 11.93
C PHE A 66 -9.99 18.38 11.03
N CYS A 67 -10.43 18.40 9.76
CA CYS A 67 -10.08 19.44 8.80
C CYS A 67 -11.28 20.28 8.43
N VAL A 68 -11.04 21.56 8.16
CA VAL A 68 -12.02 22.50 7.61
C VAL A 68 -11.63 22.97 6.23
N ALA A 69 -12.64 23.18 5.38
CA ALA A 69 -12.50 23.92 4.14
C ALA A 69 -13.00 25.35 4.38
N LYS A 70 -12.12 26.34 4.20
CA LYS A 70 -12.46 27.76 4.32
C LYS A 70 -12.54 28.37 2.93
N LEU A 71 -13.63 29.05 2.65
CA LEU A 71 -13.85 29.83 1.44
C LEU A 71 -13.79 31.32 1.81
N ASN A 72 -12.80 32.04 1.28
CA ASN A 72 -12.53 33.43 1.63
C ASN A 72 -12.38 33.67 3.15
N GLY A 73 -11.83 32.68 3.89
CA GLY A 73 -11.61 32.72 5.32
C GLY A 73 -12.77 32.18 6.19
N GLU A 74 -13.96 31.97 5.63
CA GLU A 74 -15.11 31.42 6.34
C GLU A 74 -15.24 29.89 6.16
N VAL A 75 -15.63 29.16 7.22
CA VAL A 75 -15.81 27.70 7.18
C VAL A 75 -16.97 27.33 6.26
N ALA A 76 -16.67 26.67 5.17
CA ALA A 76 -17.61 26.23 4.15
C ALA A 76 -17.91 24.73 4.21
N GLY A 77 -17.11 23.97 4.93
CA GLY A 77 -17.27 22.54 5.10
C GLY A 77 -16.22 21.96 6.03
N TYR A 78 -16.35 20.68 6.32
CA TYR A 78 -15.40 19.95 7.17
C TYR A 78 -15.34 18.48 6.83
N GLY A 79 -14.28 17.81 7.30
CA GLY A 79 -14.16 16.35 7.34
C GLY A 79 -13.54 15.88 8.64
N LEU A 80 -14.06 14.80 9.19
CA LEU A 80 -13.61 14.17 10.42
C LEU A 80 -13.20 12.72 10.16
N VAL A 81 -11.96 12.39 10.48
CA VAL A 81 -11.41 11.03 10.41
C VAL A 81 -11.08 10.53 11.80
N LEU A 82 -11.51 9.30 12.12
CA LEU A 82 -11.22 8.63 13.38
C LEU A 82 -10.07 7.62 13.19
N LEU A 83 -9.16 7.63 14.17
CA LEU A 83 -7.98 6.76 14.21
C LEU A 83 -8.12 5.80 15.39
N HIS A 84 -8.51 4.55 15.13
CA HIS A 84 -8.63 3.54 16.17
C HIS A 84 -7.26 2.99 16.57
N LYS A 85 -7.02 2.85 17.87
CA LYS A 85 -5.81 2.21 18.39
C LYS A 85 -5.75 0.73 17.97
N GLY A 86 -4.57 0.23 17.68
CA GLY A 86 -4.36 -1.18 17.31
C GLY A 86 -4.78 -1.55 15.89
N THR A 87 -5.24 -0.59 15.08
CA THR A 87 -5.58 -0.82 13.66
C THR A 87 -4.77 0.08 12.74
N ARG A 88 -4.54 -0.36 11.52
CA ARG A 88 -3.93 0.46 10.44
C ARG A 88 -4.98 1.14 9.55
N HIS A 89 -6.26 1.09 9.96
CA HIS A 89 -7.34 1.76 9.26
C HIS A 89 -7.62 3.13 9.86
N ALA A 90 -7.88 4.11 8.98
CA ALA A 90 -8.55 5.36 9.31
C ALA A 90 -10.02 5.23 8.89
N ARG A 91 -10.94 5.83 9.62
CA ARG A 91 -12.36 5.86 9.27
C ARG A 91 -12.80 7.29 9.01
N LEU A 92 -13.20 7.60 7.79
CA LEU A 92 -13.90 8.85 7.50
C LEU A 92 -15.27 8.78 8.18
N TYR A 93 -15.42 9.54 9.26
CA TYR A 93 -16.61 9.50 10.10
C TYR A 93 -17.70 10.46 9.62
N SER A 94 -17.30 11.64 9.17
CA SER A 94 -18.22 12.66 8.63
C SER A 94 -17.52 13.53 7.61
N LEU A 95 -18.25 13.90 6.56
CA LEU A 95 -17.81 14.85 5.52
C LEU A 95 -19.01 15.72 5.15
N ALA A 96 -18.90 17.03 5.38
CA ALA A 96 -19.98 17.99 5.15
C ALA A 96 -19.49 19.21 4.37
N LEU A 97 -20.31 19.67 3.42
CA LEU A 97 -20.10 20.88 2.64
C LEU A 97 -21.40 21.65 2.50
N LEU A 98 -21.35 22.95 2.79
CA LEU A 98 -22.48 23.85 2.55
C LEU A 98 -22.94 23.75 1.09
N PRO A 99 -24.27 23.79 0.81
CA PRO A 99 -24.80 23.64 -0.53
C PRO A 99 -24.16 24.58 -1.58
N ALA A 100 -23.90 25.83 -1.19
CA ALA A 100 -23.28 26.84 -2.06
C ALA A 100 -21.83 26.50 -2.49
N CYS A 101 -21.17 25.55 -1.82
CA CYS A 101 -19.79 25.14 -2.09
C CYS A 101 -19.69 23.78 -2.81
N ARG A 102 -20.83 23.13 -3.07
CA ARG A 102 -20.88 21.86 -3.80
C ARG A 102 -20.57 22.04 -5.29
N GLY A 103 -20.14 20.98 -5.96
CA GLY A 103 -19.81 21.01 -7.39
C GLY A 103 -18.52 21.75 -7.76
N LYS A 104 -17.80 22.33 -6.80
CA LYS A 104 -16.57 23.12 -7.01
C LYS A 104 -15.28 22.36 -6.67
N GLY A 105 -15.34 21.04 -6.52
CA GLY A 105 -14.19 20.21 -6.19
C GLY A 105 -13.67 20.30 -4.75
N VAL A 106 -14.33 21.07 -3.87
CA VAL A 106 -13.92 21.31 -2.47
C VAL A 106 -13.93 20.01 -1.65
N ALA A 107 -14.97 19.17 -1.81
CA ALA A 107 -15.04 17.86 -1.14
C ALA A 107 -13.87 16.96 -1.51
N LYS A 108 -13.48 16.95 -2.79
CA LYS A 108 -12.30 16.19 -3.28
C LYS A 108 -11.01 16.67 -2.62
N GLN A 109 -10.78 17.98 -2.55
CA GLN A 109 -9.59 18.56 -1.92
C GLN A 109 -9.55 18.24 -0.42
N LEU A 110 -10.69 18.37 0.27
CA LEU A 110 -10.81 18.08 1.70
C LEU A 110 -10.53 16.61 2.00
N LEU A 111 -11.07 15.69 1.19
CA LEU A 111 -10.87 14.26 1.37
C LEU A 111 -9.39 13.87 1.11
N ILE A 112 -8.76 14.41 0.07
CA ILE A 112 -7.33 14.18 -0.21
C ILE A 112 -6.47 14.69 0.97
N ALA A 113 -6.76 15.84 1.53
CA ALA A 113 -6.03 16.37 2.69
C ALA A 113 -6.17 15.45 3.92
N LEU A 114 -7.37 14.92 4.17
CA LEU A 114 -7.63 13.95 5.24
C LEU A 114 -6.90 12.62 5.02
N GLU A 115 -6.84 12.12 3.77
CA GLU A 115 -6.09 10.91 3.41
C GLU A 115 -4.60 11.08 3.67
N VAL A 116 -4.02 12.21 3.25
CA VAL A 116 -2.60 12.53 3.49
C VAL A 116 -2.33 12.61 5.00
N ALA A 117 -3.15 13.35 5.75
CA ALA A 117 -2.98 13.48 7.20
C ALA A 117 -3.12 12.14 7.94
N ALA A 118 -4.01 11.24 7.49
CA ALA A 118 -4.16 9.90 8.04
C ALA A 118 -2.95 9.01 7.69
N ALA A 119 -2.46 9.07 6.45
CA ALA A 119 -1.26 8.37 6.03
C ALA A 119 -0.02 8.82 6.82
N ASP A 120 0.14 10.11 7.08
CA ASP A 120 1.22 10.66 7.92
C ASP A 120 1.17 10.17 9.37
N LYS A 121 -0.04 9.85 9.87
CA LYS A 121 -0.23 9.19 11.17
C LYS A 121 -0.12 7.65 11.09
N GLY A 122 0.45 7.09 10.01
CA GLY A 122 0.75 5.67 9.85
C GLY A 122 -0.47 4.81 9.52
N ARG A 123 -1.54 5.39 8.96
CA ARG A 123 -2.66 4.61 8.47
C ARG A 123 -2.40 4.16 7.04
N LEU A 124 -2.84 2.94 6.71
CA LEU A 124 -2.61 2.33 5.40
C LEU A 124 -3.85 2.43 4.51
N PHE A 125 -5.02 2.37 5.13
CA PHE A 125 -6.31 2.38 4.44
C PHE A 125 -7.26 3.40 5.09
N MET A 126 -8.08 4.03 4.25
CA MET A 126 -9.25 4.81 4.67
C MET A 126 -10.51 4.01 4.38
N ARG A 127 -11.38 3.89 5.38
CA ARG A 127 -12.70 3.28 5.28
C ARG A 127 -13.78 4.30 5.54
N LEU A 128 -14.93 4.10 4.94
CA LEU A 128 -16.13 4.92 5.17
C LEU A 128 -17.40 4.08 5.02
N GLU A 129 -18.47 4.59 5.57
CA GLU A 129 -19.83 4.16 5.31
C GLU A 129 -20.57 5.31 4.63
N VAL A 130 -21.36 5.01 3.60
CA VAL A 130 -22.15 5.99 2.82
C VAL A 130 -23.54 5.44 2.55
N ALA A 131 -24.56 6.27 2.70
CA ALA A 131 -25.94 5.90 2.42
C ALA A 131 -26.08 5.41 0.97
N LYS A 132 -26.77 4.28 0.78
CA LYS A 132 -26.84 3.54 -0.50
C LYS A 132 -27.45 4.38 -1.63
N HIS A 133 -28.27 5.37 -1.30
CA HIS A 133 -28.90 6.29 -2.25
C HIS A 133 -28.16 7.64 -2.39
N ASN A 134 -26.99 7.81 -1.78
CA ASN A 134 -26.19 9.01 -1.92
C ASN A 134 -25.23 8.92 -3.11
N ASP A 135 -25.81 8.86 -4.32
CA ASP A 135 -25.05 8.72 -5.57
C ASP A 135 -23.96 9.76 -5.74
N ALA A 136 -24.20 10.99 -5.27
CA ALA A 136 -23.22 12.07 -5.37
C ALA A 136 -21.96 11.80 -4.52
N ALA A 137 -22.13 11.28 -3.31
CA ALA A 137 -21.01 10.91 -2.44
C ALA A 137 -20.32 9.63 -2.93
N ILE A 138 -21.10 8.62 -3.33
CA ILE A 138 -20.58 7.37 -3.90
C ILE A 138 -19.71 7.67 -5.13
N GLY A 139 -20.21 8.45 -6.08
CA GLY A 139 -19.46 8.85 -7.27
C GLY A 139 -18.18 9.64 -6.94
N LEU A 140 -18.18 10.49 -5.90
CA LEU A 140 -16.97 11.16 -5.42
C LEU A 140 -15.94 10.15 -4.89
N TYR A 141 -16.37 9.18 -4.08
CA TYR A 141 -15.48 8.18 -3.50
C TYR A 141 -14.91 7.25 -4.58
N GLU A 142 -15.73 6.78 -5.51
CA GLU A 142 -15.29 5.95 -6.65
C GLU A 142 -14.27 6.67 -7.53
N GLN A 143 -14.51 7.94 -7.87
CA GLN A 143 -13.55 8.77 -8.61
C GLN A 143 -12.21 8.95 -7.89
N LEU A 144 -12.20 8.86 -6.57
CA LEU A 144 -11.01 8.92 -5.73
C LEU A 144 -10.37 7.54 -5.49
N GLY A 145 -10.94 6.47 -6.05
CA GLY A 145 -10.40 5.10 -5.98
C GLY A 145 -10.85 4.31 -4.76
N TYR A 146 -11.93 4.72 -4.09
CA TYR A 146 -12.59 3.88 -3.10
C TYR A 146 -13.38 2.77 -3.79
N ARG A 147 -13.43 1.60 -3.15
CA ARG A 147 -14.17 0.44 -3.61
C ARG A 147 -15.08 -0.07 -2.52
N THR A 148 -16.27 -0.49 -2.91
CA THR A 148 -17.20 -1.18 -2.02
C THR A 148 -16.64 -2.56 -1.65
N PHE A 149 -16.64 -2.89 -0.34
CA PHE A 149 -16.23 -4.18 0.18
C PHE A 149 -17.27 -4.83 1.09
N GLY A 150 -18.44 -4.23 1.25
CA GLY A 150 -19.54 -4.76 2.03
C GLY A 150 -20.66 -3.75 2.20
N GLU A 151 -21.71 -4.18 2.90
CA GLU A 151 -22.89 -3.39 3.23
C GLU A 151 -23.24 -3.57 4.72
N TYR A 152 -23.92 -2.57 5.28
CA TYR A 152 -24.61 -2.68 6.54
C TYR A 152 -26.08 -2.39 6.31
N SER A 153 -26.95 -3.32 6.71
CA SER A 153 -28.40 -3.10 6.68
C SER A 153 -28.84 -2.25 7.86
N GLU A 154 -29.83 -1.36 7.63
CA GLU A 154 -30.44 -0.50 8.66
C GLU A 154 -29.39 0.27 9.50
N TYR A 155 -28.41 0.85 8.82
CA TYR A 155 -27.26 1.45 9.46
C TYR A 155 -27.52 2.84 10.04
N TYR A 156 -28.31 3.67 9.33
CA TYR A 156 -28.61 5.04 9.71
C TYR A 156 -29.86 5.12 10.61
N GLU A 157 -30.05 6.25 11.30
CA GLU A 157 -31.22 6.49 12.19
C GLU A 157 -32.59 6.33 11.48
N ASP A 158 -32.61 6.56 10.16
CA ASP A 158 -33.79 6.37 9.31
C ASP A 158 -33.91 4.95 8.72
N ALA A 159 -33.12 4.01 9.22
CA ALA A 159 -33.03 2.61 8.77
C ALA A 159 -32.52 2.47 7.30
N GLU A 160 -31.86 3.47 6.73
CA GLU A 160 -31.22 3.34 5.43
C GLU A 160 -29.96 2.47 5.50
N ASP A 161 -29.73 1.66 4.45
CA ASP A 161 -28.55 0.82 4.30
C ASP A 161 -27.31 1.67 3.97
N ALA A 162 -26.14 1.20 4.43
CA ALA A 162 -24.88 1.82 4.10
C ALA A 162 -23.99 0.90 3.25
N LEU A 163 -23.41 1.45 2.18
CA LEU A 163 -22.26 0.85 1.51
C LEU A 163 -21.00 1.10 2.34
N ARG A 164 -20.19 0.06 2.49
CA ARG A 164 -18.87 0.14 3.11
C ARG A 164 -17.83 0.23 2.02
N MET A 165 -17.07 1.32 2.01
CA MET A 165 -16.05 1.55 0.99
C MET A 165 -14.67 1.67 1.63
N GLN A 166 -13.63 1.27 0.88
CA GLN A 166 -12.24 1.31 1.32
C GLN A 166 -11.32 1.80 0.21
N LYS A 167 -10.25 2.50 0.60
CA LYS A 167 -9.16 2.90 -0.29
C LYS A 167 -7.83 2.74 0.44
N ARG A 168 -6.79 2.27 -0.27
CA ARG A 168 -5.41 2.38 0.20
C ARG A 168 -4.96 3.84 0.09
N ILE A 169 -4.45 4.43 1.18
CA ILE A 169 -4.03 5.84 1.25
C ILE A 169 -2.52 6.00 1.46
N ARG A 170 -1.78 4.92 1.70
CA ARG A 170 -0.33 4.93 1.86
C ARG A 170 0.35 4.36 0.63
N TYR A 171 1.26 5.14 0.06
CA TYR A 171 2.10 4.79 -1.09
C TYR A 171 3.54 5.19 -0.81
N PRO A 172 4.55 4.60 -1.50
CA PRO A 172 5.92 5.09 -1.45
C PRO A 172 5.95 6.56 -1.85
N ARG A 173 6.73 7.38 -1.11
CA ARG A 173 6.93 8.78 -1.50
C ARG A 173 7.99 8.84 -2.59
N GLU A 174 7.90 9.82 -3.49
CA GLU A 174 8.88 10.05 -4.58
C GLU A 174 10.32 10.26 -4.06
N SER A 175 10.48 10.73 -2.81
CA SER A 175 11.77 10.90 -2.15
C SER A 175 12.46 9.58 -1.74
N HIS A 176 11.77 8.44 -1.83
CA HIS A 176 12.32 7.12 -1.50
C HIS A 176 12.71 6.39 -2.77
N GLN A 177 13.83 5.67 -2.70
CA GLN A 177 14.22 4.79 -3.80
C GLN A 177 13.18 3.66 -3.94
N VAL A 178 12.61 3.56 -5.13
CA VAL A 178 11.64 2.52 -5.50
C VAL A 178 12.28 1.62 -6.53
N LEU A 179 12.29 0.32 -6.28
CA LEU A 179 12.71 -0.67 -7.28
C LEU A 179 11.72 -0.64 -8.45
N PRO A 180 12.15 -0.37 -9.68
CA PRO A 180 11.26 -0.28 -10.85
C PRO A 180 10.88 -1.67 -11.39
N ALA A 181 10.44 -2.56 -10.49
CA ALA A 181 10.05 -3.91 -10.84
C ALA A 181 8.63 -3.93 -11.45
N PRO A 182 8.43 -4.58 -12.60
CA PRO A 182 7.09 -4.83 -13.10
C PRO A 182 6.37 -5.82 -12.17
N TRP A 183 5.09 -5.59 -11.93
CA TRP A 183 4.32 -6.57 -11.19
C TRP A 183 3.93 -7.75 -12.09
N TYR A 184 4.08 -8.97 -11.56
CA TYR A 184 3.73 -10.21 -12.23
C TYR A 184 2.89 -11.08 -11.29
N ARG A 185 1.71 -11.49 -11.77
CA ARG A 185 0.82 -12.41 -11.07
C ARG A 185 1.37 -13.83 -11.14
N GLN A 186 1.46 -14.52 -9.99
CA GLN A 186 1.72 -15.97 -9.97
C GLN A 186 0.63 -16.73 -10.73
N THR A 187 1.01 -17.77 -11.44
CA THR A 187 0.07 -18.55 -12.26
C THR A 187 -0.47 -19.78 -11.56
N THR A 188 0.05 -20.10 -10.36
CA THR A 188 -0.39 -21.22 -9.51
C THR A 188 -0.31 -20.82 -8.04
N GLU A 189 -1.03 -21.55 -7.15
CA GLU A 189 -1.08 -21.29 -5.71
C GLU A 189 0.27 -21.46 -4.98
N PHE A 190 1.29 -22.02 -5.61
CA PHE A 190 2.58 -22.38 -5.01
C PHE A 190 3.78 -21.68 -5.65
N THR A 191 3.58 -20.79 -6.60
CA THR A 191 4.66 -20.11 -7.36
C THR A 191 4.93 -18.67 -6.93
N CYS A 192 4.56 -18.29 -5.72
CA CYS A 192 4.85 -16.95 -5.18
C CYS A 192 6.36 -16.64 -5.18
N GLY A 193 7.22 -17.61 -4.83
CA GLY A 193 8.67 -17.45 -4.86
C GLY A 193 9.22 -17.17 -6.26
N PRO A 194 8.94 -18.01 -7.26
CA PRO A 194 9.29 -17.77 -8.65
C PRO A 194 8.81 -16.42 -9.19
N ALA A 195 7.54 -16.10 -8.98
CA ALA A 195 6.96 -14.82 -9.42
C ALA A 195 7.69 -13.62 -8.80
N SER A 196 7.93 -13.66 -7.47
CA SER A 196 8.71 -12.62 -6.78
C SER A 196 10.14 -12.52 -7.28
N LEU A 197 10.80 -13.66 -7.58
CA LEU A 197 12.15 -13.66 -8.12
C LEU A 197 12.20 -13.09 -9.55
N MET A 198 11.23 -13.41 -10.39
CA MET A 198 11.15 -12.83 -11.75
C MET A 198 10.94 -11.33 -11.70
N MET A 199 10.06 -10.83 -10.82
CA MET A 199 9.87 -9.38 -10.61
C MET A 199 11.17 -8.72 -10.14
N ALA A 200 11.91 -9.35 -9.22
CA ALA A 200 13.20 -8.86 -8.74
C ALA A 200 14.22 -8.74 -9.87
N MET A 201 14.41 -9.81 -10.63
CA MET A 201 15.34 -9.83 -11.76
C MET A 201 14.96 -8.79 -12.83
N ALA A 202 13.69 -8.68 -13.18
CA ALA A 202 13.19 -7.69 -14.13
C ALA A 202 13.34 -6.25 -13.63
N GLY A 203 13.27 -6.02 -12.31
CA GLY A 203 13.55 -4.71 -11.71
C GLY A 203 15.02 -4.31 -11.74
N LEU A 204 15.93 -5.28 -11.80
CA LEU A 204 17.38 -5.09 -11.86
C LEU A 204 17.90 -5.03 -13.30
N ASP A 205 17.26 -5.74 -14.22
CA ASP A 205 17.57 -5.79 -15.64
C ASP A 205 16.29 -5.77 -16.48
N ALA A 206 16.03 -4.65 -17.13
CA ALA A 206 14.83 -4.43 -17.94
C ALA A 206 14.74 -5.34 -19.19
N ALA A 207 15.82 -6.05 -19.56
CA ALA A 207 15.79 -7.03 -20.64
C ALA A 207 15.09 -8.34 -20.22
N ILE A 208 14.91 -8.56 -18.93
CA ILE A 208 14.24 -9.75 -18.40
C ILE A 208 12.72 -9.53 -18.39
N LEU A 209 12.01 -10.38 -19.11
CA LEU A 209 10.57 -10.39 -19.17
C LEU A 209 10.01 -11.60 -18.40
N PRO A 210 9.21 -11.38 -17.34
CA PRO A 210 8.52 -12.45 -16.63
C PRO A 210 7.63 -13.28 -17.57
N SER A 211 7.69 -14.61 -17.44
CA SER A 211 6.88 -15.53 -18.23
C SER A 211 6.49 -16.77 -17.45
N ARG A 212 5.36 -17.37 -17.80
CA ARG A 212 4.89 -18.62 -17.17
C ARG A 212 5.89 -19.78 -17.30
N SER A 213 6.60 -19.87 -18.42
CA SER A 213 7.63 -20.90 -18.61
C SER A 213 8.76 -20.74 -17.60
N THR A 214 9.29 -19.51 -17.48
CA THR A 214 10.35 -19.18 -16.52
C THR A 214 9.89 -19.37 -15.08
N GLU A 215 8.63 -19.04 -14.76
CA GLU A 215 8.03 -19.25 -13.44
C GLU A 215 8.06 -20.73 -13.04
N LEU A 216 7.62 -21.62 -13.94
CA LEU A 216 7.61 -23.06 -13.70
C LEU A 216 9.03 -23.66 -13.65
N ASP A 217 9.97 -23.16 -14.46
CA ASP A 217 11.36 -23.59 -14.40
C ASP A 217 12.00 -23.22 -13.07
N ILE A 218 11.81 -21.99 -12.58
CA ILE A 218 12.29 -21.55 -11.26
C ILE A 218 11.65 -22.40 -10.15
N TRP A 219 10.36 -22.70 -10.25
CA TRP A 219 9.72 -23.57 -9.27
C TRP A 219 10.34 -24.95 -9.22
N ARG A 220 10.60 -25.61 -10.37
CA ARG A 220 11.27 -26.92 -10.43
C ARG A 220 12.68 -26.87 -9.84
N GLU A 221 13.39 -25.77 -10.03
CA GLU A 221 14.74 -25.55 -9.51
C GLU A 221 14.78 -25.30 -8.00
N ALA A 222 13.70 -24.73 -7.42
CA ALA A 222 13.68 -24.24 -6.04
C ALA A 222 12.69 -24.95 -5.12
N THR A 223 11.85 -25.88 -5.63
CA THR A 223 10.78 -26.49 -4.84
C THR A 223 11.31 -27.37 -3.70
N THR A 224 10.63 -27.30 -2.54
CA THR A 224 10.82 -28.25 -1.42
C THR A 224 10.11 -29.58 -1.66
N ILE A 225 9.47 -29.78 -2.83
CA ILE A 225 8.68 -30.94 -3.27
C ILE A 225 7.36 -31.04 -2.47
N PHE A 226 7.41 -31.05 -1.14
CA PHE A 226 6.25 -31.12 -0.26
C PHE A 226 6.22 -29.95 0.74
N MET A 227 5.02 -29.56 1.12
CA MET A 227 4.73 -28.77 2.30
C MET A 227 3.52 -29.38 3.04
N THR A 228 3.10 -28.75 4.12
CA THR A 228 2.02 -29.23 5.00
C THR A 228 0.71 -29.53 4.25
N SER A 229 0.40 -28.80 3.18
CA SER A 229 -0.89 -28.78 2.49
C SER A 229 -0.82 -29.06 0.99
N GLY A 230 0.15 -29.85 0.48
CA GLY A 230 0.17 -30.22 -0.94
C GLY A 230 1.51 -30.00 -1.62
N HIS A 231 1.54 -29.24 -2.73
CA HIS A 231 2.75 -28.93 -3.48
C HIS A 231 3.74 -28.10 -2.65
N GLY A 232 5.03 -28.37 -2.81
CA GLY A 232 6.08 -27.63 -2.15
C GLY A 232 6.17 -26.18 -2.64
N GLY A 233 6.29 -25.25 -1.70
CA GLY A 233 6.75 -23.89 -1.99
C GLY A 233 8.24 -23.90 -2.37
N CYS A 234 8.85 -22.72 -2.44
CA CYS A 234 10.25 -22.59 -2.81
C CYS A 234 11.15 -22.40 -1.59
N HIS A 235 12.26 -23.13 -1.62
CA HIS A 235 13.34 -23.02 -0.65
C HIS A 235 14.15 -21.73 -0.89
N PRO A 236 14.52 -20.94 0.14
CA PRO A 236 15.30 -19.73 -0.05
C PRO A 236 16.63 -19.94 -0.79
N ILE A 237 17.36 -21.01 -0.46
CA ILE A 237 18.60 -21.35 -1.17
C ILE A 237 18.32 -21.82 -2.59
N GLY A 238 17.20 -22.53 -2.81
CA GLY A 238 16.78 -22.92 -4.16
C GLY A 238 16.51 -21.71 -5.05
N LEU A 239 15.83 -20.68 -4.52
CA LEU A 239 15.62 -19.41 -5.23
C LEU A 239 16.94 -18.68 -5.50
N ALA A 240 17.89 -18.68 -4.54
CA ALA A 240 19.21 -18.10 -4.73
C ALA A 240 19.99 -18.80 -5.87
N LEU A 241 19.95 -20.14 -5.92
CA LEU A 241 20.55 -20.92 -6.99
C LEU A 241 19.90 -20.66 -8.35
N ALA A 242 18.57 -20.53 -8.39
CA ALA A 242 17.83 -20.19 -9.59
C ALA A 242 18.18 -18.80 -10.15
N ALA A 243 18.38 -17.81 -9.28
CA ALA A 243 18.85 -16.47 -9.64
C ALA A 243 20.31 -16.51 -10.13
N HIS A 244 21.18 -17.22 -9.42
CA HIS A 244 22.59 -17.40 -9.79
C HIS A 244 22.75 -18.05 -11.17
N LYS A 245 22.00 -19.09 -11.47
CA LYS A 245 21.96 -19.72 -12.80
C LYS A 245 21.60 -18.74 -13.91
N ARG A 246 20.87 -17.68 -13.58
CA ARG A 246 20.45 -16.60 -14.50
C ARG A 246 21.39 -15.38 -14.49
N GLY A 247 22.57 -15.52 -13.86
CA GLY A 247 23.64 -14.52 -13.88
C GLY A 247 23.57 -13.45 -12.80
N PHE A 248 22.71 -13.60 -11.79
CA PHE A 248 22.61 -12.67 -10.67
C PHE A 248 23.46 -13.13 -9.50
N ALA A 249 24.19 -12.19 -8.88
CA ALA A 249 24.80 -12.44 -7.59
C ALA A 249 23.72 -12.40 -6.49
N THR A 250 23.84 -13.27 -5.49
CA THR A 250 22.82 -13.40 -4.43
C THR A 250 23.45 -13.55 -3.05
N ALA A 251 22.73 -13.06 -2.03
CA ALA A 251 23.01 -13.35 -0.62
C ALA A 251 21.70 -13.85 0.03
N CYS A 252 21.75 -15.02 0.65
CA CYS A 252 20.61 -15.64 1.29
C CYS A 252 20.73 -15.53 2.81
N TYR A 253 19.71 -15.01 3.49
CA TYR A 253 19.65 -14.83 4.93
C TYR A 253 18.55 -15.72 5.50
N ILE A 254 18.90 -16.61 6.43
CA ILE A 254 17.99 -17.59 7.03
C ILE A 254 18.27 -17.63 8.53
N SER A 255 17.23 -17.56 9.37
CA SER A 255 17.38 -17.46 10.83
C SER A 255 17.88 -18.75 11.52
N THR A 256 18.06 -19.86 10.80
CA THR A 256 18.49 -21.16 11.31
C THR A 256 19.28 -21.91 10.25
N ASP A 257 20.18 -22.78 10.70
CA ASP A 257 20.89 -23.75 9.85
C ASP A 257 20.23 -25.15 9.82
N GLU A 258 19.19 -25.35 10.62
CA GLU A 258 18.37 -26.57 10.62
C GLU A 258 17.60 -26.74 9.32
N PRO A 259 17.21 -27.97 8.95
CA PRO A 259 16.41 -28.21 7.75
C PRO A 259 15.07 -27.49 7.78
N LEU A 260 14.78 -26.71 6.72
CA LEU A 260 13.63 -25.81 6.67
C LEU A 260 12.33 -26.57 6.39
N PHE A 261 11.21 -26.05 6.92
CA PHE A 261 9.83 -26.53 6.68
C PHE A 261 9.50 -27.95 7.19
N VAL A 262 10.40 -28.63 7.85
CA VAL A 262 10.20 -29.99 8.40
C VAL A 262 9.17 -30.00 9.53
N GLY A 263 9.19 -28.99 10.40
CA GLY A 263 8.34 -28.93 11.61
C GLY A 263 6.82 -28.86 11.33
N GLY A 264 6.42 -28.47 10.12
CA GLY A 264 5.01 -28.44 9.69
C GLY A 264 4.46 -29.78 9.15
N VAL A 265 5.32 -30.74 8.86
CA VAL A 265 4.97 -32.02 8.23
C VAL A 265 4.80 -33.13 9.27
N ARG A 266 3.71 -33.92 9.16
CA ARG A 266 3.40 -35.00 10.13
C ARG A 266 3.95 -36.36 9.73
N VAL A 267 4.22 -36.55 8.44
CA VAL A 267 4.57 -37.86 7.85
C VAL A 267 6.08 -37.99 7.76
N GLU A 268 6.65 -38.98 8.47
CA GLU A 268 8.11 -39.10 8.67
C GLU A 268 8.89 -39.25 7.35
N HIS A 269 8.42 -40.04 6.37
CA HIS A 269 9.12 -40.16 5.09
C HIS A 269 9.14 -38.83 4.30
N LYS A 270 8.12 -37.96 4.48
CA LYS A 270 8.12 -36.63 3.87
C LYS A 270 9.08 -35.68 4.59
N LYS A 271 9.23 -35.80 5.91
CA LYS A 271 10.23 -35.04 6.66
C LYS A 271 11.65 -35.38 6.20
N ALA A 272 11.94 -36.69 6.09
CA ALA A 272 13.25 -37.15 5.61
C ALA A 272 13.55 -36.58 4.20
N LEU A 273 12.59 -36.66 3.28
CA LEU A 273 12.77 -36.14 1.92
C LEU A 273 12.99 -34.62 1.91
N ILE A 274 12.26 -33.84 2.73
CA ILE A 274 12.47 -32.40 2.86
C ILE A 274 13.86 -32.09 3.38
N ALA A 275 14.34 -32.84 4.39
CA ALA A 275 15.69 -32.68 4.94
C ALA A 275 16.78 -33.03 3.89
N ASP A 276 16.57 -34.07 3.09
CA ASP A 276 17.48 -34.42 1.98
C ASP A 276 17.53 -33.31 0.92
N VAL A 277 16.38 -32.71 0.57
CA VAL A 277 16.29 -31.59 -0.35
C VAL A 277 17.01 -30.35 0.20
N ASP A 278 16.86 -30.05 1.50
CA ASP A 278 17.56 -28.95 2.17
C ASP A 278 19.09 -29.17 2.13
N ALA A 279 19.55 -30.38 2.44
CA ALA A 279 20.97 -30.73 2.39
C ALA A 279 21.54 -30.64 0.96
N ASP A 280 20.79 -31.06 -0.06
CA ASP A 280 21.18 -30.93 -1.47
C ASP A 280 21.32 -29.47 -1.89
N PHE A 281 20.35 -28.60 -1.51
CA PHE A 281 20.44 -27.17 -1.77
C PHE A 281 21.65 -26.53 -1.11
N LYS A 282 21.93 -26.84 0.16
CA LYS A 282 23.13 -26.37 0.89
C LYS A 282 24.42 -26.81 0.16
N SER A 283 24.49 -28.07 -0.25
CA SER A 283 25.63 -28.59 -1.00
C SER A 283 25.84 -27.90 -2.35
N LYS A 284 24.76 -27.69 -3.10
CA LYS A 284 24.81 -26.98 -4.39
C LYS A 284 25.22 -25.51 -4.23
N ALA A 285 24.72 -24.83 -3.20
CA ALA A 285 25.06 -23.45 -2.92
C ALA A 285 26.55 -23.29 -2.53
N LEU A 286 27.09 -24.22 -1.72
CA LEU A 286 28.50 -24.23 -1.39
C LEU A 286 29.38 -24.40 -2.64
N LYS A 287 29.00 -25.34 -3.53
CA LYS A 287 29.72 -25.57 -4.79
C LYS A 287 29.66 -24.37 -5.73
N ALA A 288 28.55 -23.64 -5.73
CA ALA A 288 28.34 -22.43 -6.53
C ALA A 288 28.97 -21.17 -5.89
N GLY A 289 29.53 -21.27 -4.67
CA GLY A 289 30.10 -20.13 -3.94
C GLY A 289 29.07 -19.07 -3.52
N LEU A 290 27.83 -19.49 -3.26
CA LEU A 290 26.78 -18.55 -2.82
C LEU A 290 26.96 -18.14 -1.35
N ASN A 291 26.67 -16.88 -1.07
CA ASN A 291 26.70 -16.33 0.28
C ASN A 291 25.43 -16.72 1.04
N ILE A 292 25.55 -17.62 2.02
CA ILE A 292 24.45 -17.98 2.92
C ILE A 292 24.82 -17.49 4.33
N HIS A 293 23.90 -16.68 4.89
CA HIS A 293 24.03 -16.12 6.25
C HIS A 293 22.95 -16.74 7.14
N TYR A 294 23.37 -17.42 8.19
CA TYR A 294 22.46 -17.97 9.20
C TYR A 294 22.09 -16.89 10.23
N SER A 295 21.41 -15.85 9.75
CA SER A 295 20.92 -14.72 10.54
C SER A 295 19.70 -14.10 9.86
N ALA A 296 18.82 -13.50 10.63
CA ALA A 296 17.67 -12.77 10.08
C ALA A 296 18.05 -11.32 9.75
N LEU A 297 17.51 -10.78 8.67
CA LEU A 297 17.57 -9.35 8.38
C LEU A 297 16.51 -8.60 9.19
N ASP A 298 16.91 -7.51 9.81
CA ASP A 298 16.00 -6.53 10.40
C ASP A 298 15.56 -5.46 9.38
N ALA A 299 14.61 -4.62 9.75
CA ALA A 299 14.10 -3.56 8.89
C ALA A 299 15.19 -2.55 8.47
N CYS A 300 16.21 -2.32 9.32
CA CYS A 300 17.31 -1.41 9.01
C CYS A 300 18.22 -1.99 7.92
N ALA A 301 18.54 -3.28 8.00
CA ALA A 301 19.31 -3.97 6.97
C ALA A 301 18.55 -4.04 5.64
N LEU A 302 17.25 -4.34 5.66
CA LEU A 302 16.40 -4.32 4.47
C LEU A 302 16.40 -2.94 3.80
N LYS A 303 16.27 -1.87 4.59
CA LYS A 303 16.33 -0.49 4.08
C LYS A 303 17.66 -0.17 3.39
N LYS A 304 18.80 -0.67 3.92
CA LYS A 304 20.11 -0.48 3.31
C LYS A 304 20.22 -1.15 1.95
N PHE A 305 19.82 -2.41 1.82
CA PHE A 305 19.85 -3.12 0.54
C PHE A 305 18.98 -2.45 -0.52
N VAL A 306 17.75 -2.08 -0.16
CA VAL A 306 16.86 -1.35 -1.07
C VAL A 306 17.45 0.00 -1.49
N ALA A 307 18.07 0.74 -0.55
CA ALA A 307 18.74 2.02 -0.85
C ALA A 307 19.96 1.87 -1.76
N GLN A 308 20.62 0.70 -1.75
CA GLN A 308 21.72 0.36 -2.66
C GLN A 308 21.24 -0.04 -4.06
N GLY A 309 19.93 -0.19 -4.23
CA GLY A 309 19.31 -0.61 -5.48
C GLY A 309 19.27 -2.11 -5.68
N ASP A 310 19.49 -2.90 -4.61
CA ASP A 310 19.31 -4.33 -4.61
C ASP A 310 17.84 -4.71 -4.54
N ALA A 311 17.46 -5.83 -5.13
CA ALA A 311 16.13 -6.40 -5.00
C ALA A 311 16.11 -7.39 -3.83
N VAL A 312 15.10 -7.27 -2.95
CA VAL A 312 15.00 -8.10 -1.76
C VAL A 312 13.66 -8.83 -1.72
N LEU A 313 13.71 -10.16 -1.75
CA LEU A 313 12.57 -11.02 -1.49
C LEU A 313 12.53 -11.35 0.01
N VAL A 314 11.34 -11.40 0.57
CA VAL A 314 11.15 -11.82 1.97
C VAL A 314 10.05 -12.86 2.09
N LEU A 315 10.27 -13.82 2.98
CA LEU A 315 9.27 -14.81 3.36
C LEU A 315 8.39 -14.22 4.46
N ILE A 316 7.08 -14.16 4.24
CA ILE A 316 6.11 -13.68 5.21
C ILE A 316 5.01 -14.72 5.47
N SER A 317 4.32 -14.57 6.59
CA SER A 317 3.05 -15.24 6.84
C SER A 317 1.92 -14.31 6.45
N THR A 318 1.04 -14.74 5.55
CA THR A 318 -0.11 -13.96 5.10
C THR A 318 -1.25 -13.93 6.10
N TYR A 319 -1.16 -14.65 7.24
CA TYR A 319 -2.22 -14.75 8.25
C TYR A 319 -2.84 -13.42 8.68
N ARG A 320 -2.06 -12.33 8.67
CA ARG A 320 -2.54 -10.98 9.00
C ARG A 320 -3.13 -10.23 7.81
N LEU A 321 -2.92 -10.71 6.59
CA LEU A 321 -3.47 -10.14 5.36
C LEU A 321 -4.79 -10.84 4.99
N ASP A 322 -4.78 -12.18 4.97
CA ASP A 322 -5.86 -13.03 4.42
C ASP A 322 -6.30 -14.19 5.33
N ASN A 323 -5.81 -14.24 6.59
CA ASN A 323 -6.02 -15.34 7.54
C ASN A 323 -5.47 -16.71 7.09
N LYS A 324 -4.70 -16.81 6.01
CA LYS A 324 -4.06 -18.03 5.57
C LYS A 324 -2.71 -18.23 6.29
N LYS A 325 -2.45 -19.41 6.82
CA LYS A 325 -1.19 -19.77 7.52
C LYS A 325 -0.18 -20.40 6.56
N THR A 326 -0.01 -19.84 5.39
CA THR A 326 0.94 -20.34 4.38
C THR A 326 2.18 -19.44 4.33
N PRO A 327 3.38 -20.00 4.13
CA PRO A 327 4.56 -19.20 3.82
C PRO A 327 4.38 -18.56 2.45
N HIS A 328 4.69 -17.28 2.35
CA HIS A 328 4.46 -16.52 1.14
C HIS A 328 5.64 -15.62 0.83
N TRP A 329 6.14 -15.68 -0.39
CA TRP A 329 7.22 -14.83 -0.87
C TRP A 329 6.67 -13.58 -1.50
N VAL A 330 7.24 -12.42 -1.11
CA VAL A 330 6.94 -11.13 -1.69
C VAL A 330 8.22 -10.37 -2.02
N LEU A 331 8.16 -9.46 -2.99
CA LEU A 331 9.27 -8.59 -3.37
C LEU A 331 9.14 -7.23 -2.67
N ILE A 332 10.17 -6.81 -1.93
CA ILE A 332 10.23 -5.45 -1.38
C ILE A 332 10.53 -4.48 -2.52
N THR A 333 9.69 -3.47 -2.68
CA THR A 333 9.83 -2.44 -3.72
C THR A 333 10.31 -1.09 -3.18
N ALA A 334 10.06 -0.78 -1.92
CA ALA A 334 10.54 0.42 -1.24
C ALA A 334 10.48 0.24 0.29
N VAL A 335 11.26 1.04 1.02
CA VAL A 335 11.21 1.10 2.50
C VAL A 335 11.28 2.57 2.93
N ASP A 336 10.33 3.02 3.75
CA ASP A 336 10.35 4.34 4.40
C ASP A 336 10.52 4.22 5.94
N GLU A 337 10.27 5.29 6.68
CA GLU A 337 10.44 5.33 8.14
C GLU A 337 9.37 4.52 8.90
N ARG A 338 8.26 4.17 8.24
CA ARG A 338 7.08 3.55 8.87
C ARG A 338 6.65 2.24 8.22
N CYS A 339 6.91 2.09 6.92
CA CYS A 339 6.43 0.98 6.12
C CYS A 339 7.55 0.43 5.24
N LEU A 340 7.49 -0.86 4.96
CA LEU A 340 8.01 -1.42 3.73
C LEU A 340 6.86 -1.62 2.75
N TYR A 341 7.18 -1.56 1.47
CA TYR A 341 6.21 -1.72 0.38
C TYR A 341 6.58 -2.95 -0.41
N VAL A 342 5.61 -3.79 -0.72
CA VAL A 342 5.86 -5.04 -1.42
C VAL A 342 5.02 -5.16 -2.69
N HIS A 343 5.55 -5.87 -3.67
CA HIS A 343 4.76 -6.51 -4.71
C HIS A 343 4.35 -7.89 -4.20
N ASP A 344 3.05 -8.10 -4.11
CA ASP A 344 2.45 -9.39 -3.79
C ASP A 344 2.07 -10.10 -5.10
N PRO A 345 2.63 -11.28 -5.43
CA PRO A 345 2.28 -11.99 -6.64
C PRO A 345 0.92 -12.69 -6.58
N ASP A 346 0.35 -12.86 -5.39
CA ASP A 346 -0.97 -13.48 -5.20
C ASP A 346 -2.09 -12.45 -5.38
N LEU A 347 -3.03 -12.74 -6.26
CA LEU A 347 -4.19 -11.88 -6.56
C LEU A 347 -5.46 -12.65 -6.35
N ASP A 348 -6.25 -12.24 -5.37
CA ASP A 348 -7.63 -12.67 -5.23
C ASP A 348 -8.52 -11.89 -6.21
N GLU A 349 -8.91 -12.54 -7.31
CA GLU A 349 -9.68 -11.90 -8.39
C GLU A 349 -11.08 -11.46 -7.93
N GLU A 350 -11.64 -12.07 -6.88
CA GLU A 350 -12.96 -11.72 -6.37
C GLU A 350 -12.91 -10.42 -5.55
N GLU A 351 -11.79 -10.17 -4.83
CA GLU A 351 -11.69 -9.05 -3.90
C GLU A 351 -10.70 -7.96 -4.33
N GLN A 352 -9.76 -8.23 -5.27
CA GLN A 352 -8.63 -7.37 -5.57
C GLN A 352 -8.46 -7.10 -7.06
N SER A 353 -7.79 -6.00 -7.37
CA SER A 353 -7.22 -5.72 -8.69
C SER A 353 -5.70 -5.81 -8.65
N ALA A 354 -5.07 -5.90 -9.81
CA ALA A 354 -3.62 -5.89 -9.94
C ALA A 354 -2.94 -4.70 -9.24
N LEU A 355 -3.59 -3.54 -9.15
CA LEU A 355 -3.06 -2.37 -8.44
C LEU A 355 -3.06 -2.55 -6.91
N ASP A 356 -3.95 -3.38 -6.38
CA ASP A 356 -4.00 -3.64 -4.93
C ASP A 356 -2.85 -4.52 -4.46
N CYS A 357 -2.22 -5.28 -5.38
CA CYS A 357 -1.07 -6.13 -5.13
C CYS A 357 0.28 -5.43 -5.39
N GLN A 358 0.26 -4.17 -5.85
CA GLN A 358 1.47 -3.40 -6.15
C GLN A 358 1.77 -2.38 -5.06
N HIS A 359 3.03 -2.31 -4.63
CA HIS A 359 3.50 -1.42 -3.55
C HIS A 359 2.61 -1.49 -2.30
N VAL A 360 2.21 -2.70 -1.92
CA VAL A 360 1.36 -2.93 -0.73
C VAL A 360 2.11 -2.48 0.52
N PRO A 361 1.59 -1.52 1.29
CA PRO A 361 2.28 -1.04 2.47
C PRO A 361 2.12 -2.03 3.63
N ILE A 362 3.22 -2.43 4.23
CA ILE A 362 3.27 -3.21 5.47
C ILE A 362 3.98 -2.35 6.51
N ALA A 363 3.30 -2.04 7.61
CA ALA A 363 3.93 -1.28 8.69
C ALA A 363 5.09 -2.07 9.30
N LEU A 364 6.21 -1.41 9.63
CA LEU A 364 7.42 -2.09 10.14
C LEU A 364 7.13 -2.95 11.38
N ASP A 365 6.29 -2.48 12.31
CA ASP A 365 5.89 -3.28 13.50
C ASP A 365 5.08 -4.54 13.15
N ASP A 366 4.32 -4.51 12.07
CA ASP A 366 3.56 -5.68 11.58
C ASP A 366 4.47 -6.60 10.79
N PHE A 367 5.41 -6.06 10.02
CA PHE A 367 6.40 -6.83 9.27
C PHE A 367 7.24 -7.72 10.19
N GLU A 368 7.69 -7.21 11.34
CA GLU A 368 8.43 -8.00 12.33
C GLU A 368 7.70 -9.27 12.75
N LYS A 369 6.36 -9.23 12.83
CA LYS A 369 5.52 -10.37 13.16
C LYS A 369 5.20 -11.24 11.96
N MET A 370 5.02 -10.63 10.77
CA MET A 370 4.71 -11.34 9.54
C MET A 370 5.91 -12.10 8.97
N SER A 371 7.12 -11.55 9.13
CA SER A 371 8.36 -12.18 8.67
C SER A 371 8.82 -13.38 9.52
N SER A 372 8.02 -13.80 10.51
CA SER A 372 8.31 -14.93 11.40
C SER A 372 7.29 -16.04 11.12
N TYR A 373 7.71 -17.09 10.39
CA TYR A 373 6.84 -18.16 9.95
C TYR A 373 6.94 -19.42 10.81
N GLY A 374 5.78 -20.04 11.07
CA GLY A 374 5.70 -21.34 11.72
C GLY A 374 6.04 -21.33 13.22
N ARG A 375 6.14 -22.55 13.79
CA ARG A 375 6.50 -22.75 15.22
C ARG A 375 7.93 -22.34 15.51
N ASP A 376 8.82 -22.59 14.55
CA ASP A 376 10.26 -22.35 14.66
C ASP A 376 10.62 -20.89 14.37
N LYS A 377 9.62 -20.04 14.13
CA LYS A 377 9.76 -18.61 13.83
C LYS A 377 10.78 -18.34 12.73
N LEU A 378 10.75 -19.19 11.67
CA LEU A 378 11.63 -19.07 10.53
C LEU A 378 11.51 -17.68 9.89
N ARG A 379 12.65 -17.02 9.73
CA ARG A 379 12.80 -15.80 8.93
C ARG A 379 13.75 -16.09 7.77
N ALA A 380 13.33 -15.71 6.56
CA ALA A 380 14.15 -15.88 5.38
C ALA A 380 14.01 -14.66 4.45
N ALA A 381 15.15 -14.24 3.91
CA ALA A 381 15.24 -13.19 2.91
C ALA A 381 16.29 -13.56 1.86
N LEU A 382 16.04 -13.17 0.62
CA LEU A 382 16.97 -13.31 -0.51
C LEU A 382 17.26 -11.92 -1.07
N VAL A 383 18.54 -11.53 -1.03
CA VAL A 383 19.03 -10.32 -1.69
C VAL A 383 19.56 -10.72 -3.06
N VAL A 384 19.08 -10.05 -4.10
CA VAL A 384 19.51 -10.21 -5.48
C VAL A 384 20.20 -8.91 -5.89
N HIS A 385 21.48 -9.00 -6.25
CA HIS A 385 22.30 -7.86 -6.65
C HIS A 385 22.21 -7.62 -8.17
N LYS A 386 22.45 -6.39 -8.58
CA LYS A 386 22.58 -6.08 -10.01
C LYS A 386 23.63 -6.99 -10.66
N PRO A 387 23.42 -7.43 -11.91
CA PRO A 387 24.43 -8.15 -12.66
C PRO A 387 25.73 -7.30 -12.72
N VAL A 388 26.84 -7.90 -12.40
CA VAL A 388 28.14 -7.28 -12.61
C VAL A 388 28.36 -7.23 -14.11
N VAL A 389 28.30 -6.04 -14.71
CA VAL A 389 28.67 -5.84 -16.11
C VAL A 389 30.17 -6.09 -16.23
N HIS A 390 30.56 -7.30 -16.56
CA HIS A 390 31.92 -7.54 -17.04
C HIS A 390 32.03 -6.82 -18.39
N ASN A 391 32.67 -5.65 -18.40
CA ASN A 391 33.18 -5.04 -19.63
C ASN A 391 34.19 -6.02 -20.22
N SER A 392 33.71 -6.96 -21.00
CA SER A 392 34.54 -7.76 -21.91
C SER A 392 35.07 -6.77 -22.95
N THR A 393 36.19 -6.17 -22.66
CA THR A 393 36.98 -5.50 -23.68
C THR A 393 37.34 -6.58 -24.70
N VAL A 394 36.56 -6.67 -25.76
CA VAL A 394 36.93 -7.42 -26.95
C VAL A 394 38.20 -6.77 -27.47
N LYS A 395 39.35 -7.34 -27.10
CA LYS A 395 40.56 -7.11 -27.86
C LYS A 395 40.34 -7.72 -29.25
N GLN A 396 39.95 -6.91 -30.20
CA GLN A 396 40.13 -7.22 -31.60
C GLN A 396 41.63 -7.39 -31.84
N LEU A 397 42.06 -8.57 -32.17
CA LEU A 397 43.31 -8.90 -32.87
C LEU A 397 43.07 -8.87 -34.38
#